data_764d1dd28c85b4a7a97387a02acef2bb
#
_entry.id   764d1dd28c85b4a7a97387a02acef2bb
#
_cell.length_a   1.000
_cell.length_b   1.000
_cell.length_c   1.000
_cell.angle_alpha   90.00
_cell.angle_beta   90.00
_cell.angle_gamma   90.00
#
_symmetry.space_group_name_H-M   'P 1'
#
loop_
_entity.id
_entity.type
_entity.pdbx_description
1 polymer ?
#
loop_
_entity_poly.entity_id
_entity_poly.type
_entity_poly.pdbx_seq_one_letter_code
_entity_poly.pdbx_strand_id
1 'polypeptide(L)'
;MAHRTWGGRFGEGPDALAARFNASLAFDRALWREDLWQNRVHARMLHAVGLLSAEELEAILKGLDRIEEEIEAGTFPWREELEDVHMNLEARLTELVGPPGGKLHTGRSRNDQVATDLRLYLRGAIDELLALLLALRRVLVREAEKHLDPLYVLPGYTHLQRAQPVLLAHWFLAY
;
A
#
# COMPACT_ATOMS: atom_id res chain seq x y z
N MET A 1 2.81 -14.27 -24.93
CA MET A 1 4.00 -13.98 -24.08
C MET A 1 3.76 -12.63 -23.45
N ALA A 2 3.83 -12.53 -22.13
CA ALA A 2 3.69 -11.25 -21.44
C ALA A 2 4.82 -10.31 -21.90
N HIS A 3 4.45 -9.13 -22.40
CA HIS A 3 5.40 -8.15 -22.89
C HIS A 3 6.06 -7.48 -21.69
N ARG A 4 7.32 -7.83 -21.39
CA ARG A 4 8.09 -7.14 -20.37
C ARG A 4 8.44 -5.74 -20.87
N THR A 5 8.31 -4.74 -20.01
CA THR A 5 8.61 -3.32 -20.32
C THR A 5 10.12 -3.05 -20.42
N TRP A 6 10.97 -4.01 -20.00
CA TRP A 6 12.42 -3.93 -20.05
C TRP A 6 13.03 -5.19 -20.68
N GLY A 7 14.22 -5.10 -21.27
CA GLY A 7 14.90 -6.24 -21.84
C GLY A 7 15.17 -6.17 -23.36
N GLY A 8 14.93 -5.03 -24.01
CA GLY A 8 15.00 -4.87 -25.47
C GLY A 8 16.32 -5.27 -26.18
N ARG A 9 17.38 -5.57 -25.44
CA ARG A 9 18.66 -6.04 -25.99
C ARG A 9 18.89 -7.55 -25.82
N PHE A 10 18.08 -8.21 -25.00
CA PHE A 10 18.24 -9.63 -24.69
C PHE A 10 17.23 -10.47 -25.48
N GLY A 11 17.70 -11.50 -26.17
CA GLY A 11 16.86 -12.45 -26.91
C GLY A 11 16.15 -13.45 -26.00
N GLU A 12 16.65 -13.61 -24.77
CA GLU A 12 16.14 -14.56 -23.77
C GLU A 12 15.73 -13.81 -22.50
N GLY A 13 14.73 -14.32 -21.79
CA GLY A 13 14.33 -13.82 -20.47
C GLY A 13 15.35 -14.20 -19.38
N PRO A 14 15.25 -13.64 -18.16
CA PRO A 14 16.08 -14.05 -17.03
C PRO A 14 15.83 -15.53 -16.68
N ASP A 15 16.85 -16.15 -16.10
CA ASP A 15 16.73 -17.49 -15.52
C ASP A 15 15.57 -17.53 -14.49
N ALA A 16 14.90 -18.69 -14.39
CA ALA A 16 13.74 -18.87 -13.53
C ALA A 16 14.03 -18.58 -12.04
N LEU A 17 15.24 -18.92 -11.56
CA LEU A 17 15.67 -18.63 -10.19
C LEU A 17 15.88 -17.13 -10.00
N ALA A 18 16.52 -16.46 -10.95
CA ALA A 18 16.72 -15.01 -10.91
C ALA A 18 15.39 -14.26 -10.98
N ALA A 19 14.45 -14.70 -11.82
CA ALA A 19 13.11 -14.12 -11.90
C ALA A 19 12.35 -14.19 -10.56
N ARG A 20 12.37 -15.37 -9.91
CA ARG A 20 11.76 -15.55 -8.59
C ARG A 20 12.45 -14.76 -7.48
N PHE A 21 13.78 -14.64 -7.53
CA PHE A 21 14.55 -13.88 -6.55
C PHE A 21 14.25 -12.38 -6.63
N ASN A 22 14.03 -11.87 -7.83
CA ASN A 22 13.72 -10.45 -8.06
C ASN A 22 12.23 -10.11 -7.87
N ALA A 23 11.34 -11.10 -7.92
CA ALA A 23 9.90 -10.85 -7.79
C ALA A 23 9.52 -10.31 -6.41
N SER A 24 8.83 -9.18 -6.41
CA SER A 24 8.34 -8.48 -5.21
C SER A 24 6.83 -8.53 -5.04
N LEU A 25 6.09 -9.06 -6.04
CA LEU A 25 4.63 -9.06 -6.08
C LEU A 25 3.98 -9.62 -4.79
N ALA A 26 4.60 -10.59 -4.13
CA ALA A 26 4.05 -11.21 -2.92
C ALA A 26 3.79 -10.22 -1.77
N PHE A 27 4.53 -9.11 -1.71
CA PHE A 27 4.39 -8.06 -0.70
C PHE A 27 4.05 -6.69 -1.27
N ASP A 28 4.57 -6.29 -2.44
CA ASP A 28 4.34 -4.96 -2.99
C ASP A 28 2.94 -4.79 -3.60
N ARG A 29 2.21 -5.89 -3.85
CA ARG A 29 0.79 -5.81 -4.23
C ARG A 29 -0.06 -5.03 -3.22
N ALA A 30 0.41 -4.84 -1.98
CA ALA A 30 -0.26 -4.00 -0.99
C ALA A 30 -0.34 -2.52 -1.41
N LEU A 31 0.52 -2.08 -2.35
CA LEU A 31 0.59 -0.70 -2.85
C LEU A 31 -0.34 -0.41 -4.03
N TRP A 32 -1.19 -1.35 -4.43
CA TRP A 32 -1.99 -1.22 -5.65
C TRP A 32 -2.89 0.02 -5.68
N ARG A 33 -3.45 0.44 -4.51
CA ARG A 33 -4.30 1.62 -4.41
C ARG A 33 -3.52 2.91 -4.67
N GLU A 34 -2.35 3.01 -4.09
CA GLU A 34 -1.43 4.13 -4.24
C GLU A 34 -0.94 4.25 -5.68
N ASP A 35 -0.59 3.11 -6.30
CA ASP A 35 -0.15 3.08 -7.70
C ASP A 35 -1.27 3.48 -8.65
N LEU A 36 -2.50 2.99 -8.47
CA LEU A 36 -3.65 3.45 -9.28
C LEU A 36 -3.90 4.95 -9.10
N TRP A 37 -3.82 5.45 -7.87
CA TRP A 37 -4.01 6.89 -7.62
C TRP A 37 -2.92 7.72 -8.26
N GLN A 38 -1.65 7.35 -8.08
CA GLN A 38 -0.52 7.99 -8.72
C GLN A 38 -0.66 7.97 -10.25
N ASN A 39 -1.03 6.84 -10.83
CA ASN A 39 -1.22 6.68 -12.27
C ASN A 39 -2.32 7.60 -12.83
N ARG A 40 -3.43 7.77 -12.10
CA ARG A 40 -4.49 8.73 -12.48
C ARG A 40 -3.98 10.18 -12.50
N VAL A 41 -3.17 10.56 -11.51
CA VAL A 41 -2.57 11.91 -11.44
C VAL A 41 -1.56 12.10 -12.56
N HIS A 42 -0.71 11.10 -12.79
CA HIS A 42 0.31 11.13 -13.85
C HIS A 42 -0.32 11.23 -15.25
N ALA A 43 -1.38 10.46 -15.52
CA ALA A 43 -2.13 10.54 -16.78
C ALA A 43 -2.69 11.95 -17.02
N ARG A 44 -3.28 12.58 -16.00
CA ARG A 44 -3.79 13.95 -16.11
C ARG A 44 -2.66 14.95 -16.39
N MET A 45 -1.50 14.77 -15.76
CA MET A 45 -0.32 15.60 -16.01
C MET A 45 0.17 15.43 -17.46
N LEU A 46 0.28 14.19 -17.95
CA LEU A 46 0.68 13.91 -19.34
C LEU A 46 -0.28 14.57 -20.36
N HIS A 47 -1.57 14.56 -20.07
CA HIS A 47 -2.55 15.27 -20.89
C HIS A 47 -2.35 16.79 -20.82
N ALA A 48 -2.17 17.35 -19.63
CA ALA A 48 -1.99 18.79 -19.46
C ALA A 48 -0.75 19.35 -20.19
N VAL A 49 0.29 18.53 -20.36
CA VAL A 49 1.50 18.88 -21.13
C VAL A 49 1.43 18.45 -22.61
N GLY A 50 0.27 17.94 -23.09
CA GLY A 50 0.03 17.63 -24.49
C GLY A 50 0.61 16.30 -24.99
N LEU A 51 1.01 15.39 -24.08
CA LEU A 51 1.53 14.07 -24.44
C LEU A 51 0.43 13.00 -24.58
N LEU A 52 -0.74 13.23 -23.98
CA LEU A 52 -1.95 12.42 -24.18
C LEU A 52 -3.07 13.29 -24.75
N SER A 53 -3.84 12.75 -25.69
CA SER A 53 -5.11 13.36 -26.12
C SER A 53 -6.18 13.24 -25.02
N ALA A 54 -7.30 13.94 -25.17
CA ALA A 54 -8.43 13.85 -24.25
C ALA A 54 -9.03 12.42 -24.26
N GLU A 55 -9.13 11.81 -25.44
CA GLU A 55 -9.66 10.45 -25.63
C GLU A 55 -8.72 9.40 -24.99
N GLU A 56 -7.39 9.57 -25.13
CA GLU A 56 -6.40 8.69 -24.50
C GLU A 56 -6.44 8.81 -22.98
N LEU A 57 -6.56 10.02 -22.44
CA LEU A 57 -6.72 10.22 -20.99
C LEU A 57 -7.99 9.53 -20.49
N GLU A 58 -9.13 9.74 -21.17
CA GLU A 58 -10.39 9.10 -20.76
C GLU A 58 -10.31 7.58 -20.79
N ALA A 59 -9.70 7.01 -21.84
CA ALA A 59 -9.50 5.56 -21.94
C ALA A 59 -8.63 5.04 -20.79
N ILE A 60 -7.51 5.70 -20.48
CA ILE A 60 -6.62 5.32 -19.36
C ILE A 60 -7.37 5.38 -18.02
N LEU A 61 -8.11 6.47 -17.74
CA LEU A 61 -8.84 6.61 -16.48
C LEU A 61 -9.90 5.52 -16.32
N LYS A 62 -10.70 5.22 -17.36
CA LYS A 62 -11.66 4.10 -17.36
C LYS A 62 -10.97 2.74 -17.17
N GLY A 63 -9.81 2.54 -17.80
CA GLY A 63 -9.01 1.33 -17.62
C GLY A 63 -8.52 1.15 -16.19
N LEU A 64 -8.06 2.22 -15.54
CA LEU A 64 -7.64 2.20 -14.14
C LEU A 64 -8.82 1.96 -13.19
N ASP A 65 -10.00 2.52 -13.47
CA ASP A 65 -11.21 2.27 -12.68
C ASP A 65 -11.64 0.78 -12.80
N ARG A 66 -11.54 0.21 -14.01
CA ARG A 66 -11.81 -1.22 -14.23
C ARG A 66 -10.83 -2.13 -13.49
N ILE A 67 -9.56 -1.78 -13.45
CA ILE A 67 -8.53 -2.51 -12.69
C ILE A 67 -8.85 -2.48 -11.19
N GLU A 68 -9.24 -1.32 -10.66
CA GLU A 68 -9.66 -1.17 -9.26
C GLU A 68 -10.83 -2.11 -8.92
N GLU A 69 -11.88 -2.13 -9.76
CA GLU A 69 -13.02 -3.05 -9.62
C GLU A 69 -12.58 -4.52 -9.62
N GLU A 70 -11.68 -4.91 -10.53
CA GLU A 70 -11.18 -6.29 -10.62
C GLU A 70 -10.39 -6.69 -9.37
N ILE A 71 -9.57 -5.80 -8.81
CA ILE A 71 -8.81 -6.08 -7.58
C ILE A 71 -9.74 -6.19 -6.38
N GLU A 72 -10.69 -5.26 -6.23
CA GLU A 72 -11.66 -5.27 -5.13
C GLU A 72 -12.59 -6.50 -5.17
N ALA A 73 -12.97 -6.93 -6.38
CA ALA A 73 -13.74 -8.16 -6.58
C ALA A 73 -12.91 -9.46 -6.43
N GLY A 74 -11.58 -9.36 -6.28
CA GLY A 74 -10.68 -10.51 -6.23
C GLY A 74 -10.53 -11.26 -7.55
N THR A 75 -10.85 -10.62 -8.68
CA THR A 75 -10.81 -11.23 -10.03
C THR A 75 -9.63 -10.76 -10.88
N PHE A 76 -8.81 -9.84 -10.35
CA PHE A 76 -7.63 -9.35 -11.05
C PHE A 76 -6.62 -10.50 -11.32
N PRO A 77 -6.16 -10.68 -12.57
CA PRO A 77 -5.28 -11.79 -12.94
C PRO A 77 -3.81 -11.50 -12.59
N TRP A 78 -3.46 -11.56 -11.31
CA TRP A 78 -2.07 -11.40 -10.86
C TRP A 78 -1.14 -12.41 -11.52
N ARG A 79 0.01 -11.93 -12.00
CA ARG A 79 1.02 -12.73 -12.71
C ARG A 79 2.39 -12.53 -12.08
N GLU A 80 2.94 -13.57 -11.45
CA GLU A 80 4.26 -13.54 -10.80
C GLU A 80 5.40 -13.29 -11.79
N GLU A 81 5.25 -13.73 -13.04
CA GLU A 81 6.22 -13.49 -14.10
C GLU A 81 6.37 -12.01 -14.48
N LEU A 82 5.48 -11.15 -14.03
CA LEU A 82 5.55 -9.68 -14.19
C LEU A 82 6.27 -8.99 -13.04
N GLU A 83 6.89 -9.75 -12.14
CA GLU A 83 7.83 -9.29 -11.13
C GLU A 83 7.20 -8.44 -10.00
N ASP A 84 6.52 -7.33 -10.29
CA ASP A 84 6.01 -6.37 -9.32
C ASP A 84 4.53 -5.96 -9.57
N VAL A 85 3.93 -5.25 -8.63
CA VAL A 85 2.57 -4.71 -8.74
C VAL A 85 2.44 -3.75 -9.93
N HIS A 86 3.43 -2.92 -10.15
CA HIS A 86 3.41 -1.87 -11.18
C HIS A 86 3.36 -2.47 -12.59
N MET A 87 4.20 -3.49 -12.87
CA MET A 87 4.16 -4.19 -14.16
C MET A 87 2.84 -4.93 -14.37
N ASN A 88 2.26 -5.50 -13.32
CA ASN A 88 0.96 -6.15 -13.38
C ASN A 88 -0.14 -5.16 -13.78
N LEU A 89 -0.19 -3.99 -13.11
CA LEU A 89 -1.18 -2.95 -13.40
C LEU A 89 -0.98 -2.35 -14.81
N GLU A 90 0.26 -2.05 -15.19
CA GLU A 90 0.60 -1.52 -16.53
C GLU A 90 0.25 -2.49 -17.65
N ALA A 91 0.57 -3.78 -17.48
CA ALA A 91 0.22 -4.81 -18.45
C ALA A 91 -1.30 -4.95 -18.56
N ARG A 92 -2.03 -4.99 -17.43
CA ARG A 92 -3.49 -5.08 -17.44
C ARG A 92 -4.13 -3.85 -18.08
N LEU A 93 -3.64 -2.66 -17.76
CA LEU A 93 -4.11 -1.44 -18.40
C LEU A 93 -3.94 -1.50 -19.91
N THR A 94 -2.76 -1.94 -20.38
CA THR A 94 -2.49 -2.07 -21.82
C THR A 94 -3.40 -3.10 -22.50
N GLU A 95 -3.75 -4.20 -21.82
CA GLU A 95 -4.73 -5.17 -22.31
C GLU A 95 -6.13 -4.56 -22.48
N LEU A 96 -6.53 -3.69 -21.54
CA LEU A 96 -7.86 -3.08 -21.53
C LEU A 96 -8.01 -1.93 -22.54
N VAL A 97 -7.00 -1.07 -22.67
CA VAL A 97 -7.10 0.18 -23.42
C VAL A 97 -6.19 0.25 -24.66
N GLY A 98 -5.35 -0.77 -24.85
CA GLY A 98 -4.42 -0.82 -25.99
C GLY A 98 -3.25 0.16 -25.88
N PRO A 99 -2.78 0.72 -27.02
CA PRO A 99 -1.57 1.56 -27.07
C PRO A 99 -1.51 2.74 -26.09
N PRO A 100 -2.62 3.43 -25.76
CA PRO A 100 -2.61 4.49 -24.74
C PRO A 100 -2.08 4.03 -23.38
N GLY A 101 -2.34 2.77 -22.97
CA GLY A 101 -1.83 2.20 -21.71
C GLY A 101 -0.30 2.21 -21.63
N GLY A 102 0.36 1.91 -22.75
CA GLY A 102 1.83 1.94 -22.82
C GLY A 102 2.45 3.35 -22.74
N LYS A 103 1.65 4.41 -22.98
CA LYS A 103 2.12 5.81 -22.83
C LYS A 103 2.20 6.27 -21.38
N LEU A 104 1.51 5.59 -20.46
CA LEU A 104 1.40 6.02 -19.08
C LEU A 104 2.75 6.11 -18.36
N HIS A 105 3.74 5.31 -18.76
CA HIS A 105 5.09 5.35 -18.16
C HIS A 105 5.97 6.51 -18.67
N THR A 106 5.49 7.30 -19.61
CA THR A 106 6.25 8.40 -20.22
C THR A 106 6.75 9.40 -19.18
N GLY A 107 8.04 9.73 -19.25
CA GLY A 107 8.67 10.74 -18.40
C GLY A 107 8.80 10.36 -16.91
N ARG A 108 8.66 9.08 -16.57
CA ARG A 108 8.72 8.57 -15.19
C ARG A 108 9.72 7.41 -15.08
N SER A 109 10.47 7.36 -13.99
CA SER A 109 11.23 6.18 -13.57
C SER A 109 10.39 5.26 -12.70
N ARG A 110 10.60 3.95 -12.78
CA ARG A 110 10.02 3.00 -11.82
C ARG A 110 10.43 3.35 -10.37
N ASN A 111 11.64 3.86 -10.17
CA ASN A 111 12.10 4.31 -8.85
C ASN A 111 11.26 5.44 -8.27
N ASP A 112 10.89 6.44 -9.10
CA ASP A 112 10.03 7.54 -8.67
C ASP A 112 8.62 7.04 -8.31
N GLN A 113 8.10 6.10 -9.11
CA GLN A 113 6.80 5.47 -8.90
C GLN A 113 6.76 4.72 -7.56
N VAL A 114 7.67 3.78 -7.35
CA VAL A 114 7.76 2.98 -6.11
C VAL A 114 7.94 3.89 -4.88
N ALA A 115 8.84 4.88 -4.96
CA ALA A 115 9.09 5.78 -3.83
C ALA A 115 7.89 6.67 -3.49
N THR A 116 7.08 7.03 -4.49
CA THR A 116 5.85 7.81 -4.28
C THR A 116 4.77 6.95 -3.64
N ASP A 117 4.54 5.74 -4.18
CA ASP A 117 3.54 4.81 -3.64
C ASP A 117 3.82 4.43 -2.19
N LEU A 118 5.08 4.12 -1.87
CA LEU A 118 5.45 3.83 -0.49
C LEU A 118 5.16 5.00 0.46
N ARG A 119 5.42 6.25 0.01
CA ARG A 119 5.12 7.43 0.84
C ARG A 119 3.62 7.65 1.01
N LEU A 120 2.83 7.42 -0.02
CA LEU A 120 1.38 7.52 0.05
C LEU A 120 0.80 6.46 1.00
N TYR A 121 1.23 5.21 0.85
CA TYR A 121 0.86 4.10 1.73
C TYR A 121 1.22 4.39 3.19
N LEU A 122 2.45 4.83 3.46
CA LEU A 122 2.90 5.16 4.82
C LEU A 122 2.07 6.29 5.45
N ARG A 123 1.67 7.29 4.68
CA ARG A 123 0.80 8.36 5.19
C ARG A 123 -0.54 7.81 5.66
N GLY A 124 -1.19 6.97 4.84
CA GLY A 124 -2.45 6.33 5.22
C GLY A 124 -2.31 5.42 6.45
N ALA A 125 -1.25 4.59 6.46
CA ALA A 125 -0.97 3.70 7.58
C ALA A 125 -0.68 4.45 8.89
N ILE A 126 0.01 5.60 8.83
CA ILE A 126 0.26 6.47 10.00
C ILE A 126 -1.06 7.05 10.51
N ASP A 127 -1.93 7.55 9.66
CA ASP A 127 -3.22 8.11 10.06
C ASP A 127 -4.09 7.05 10.75
N GLU A 128 -4.13 5.82 10.23
CA GLU A 128 -4.83 4.70 10.85
C GLU A 128 -4.22 4.33 12.22
N LEU A 129 -2.89 4.23 12.31
CA LEU A 129 -2.19 3.92 13.55
C LEU A 129 -2.44 4.98 14.62
N LEU A 130 -2.43 6.26 14.25
CA LEU A 130 -2.76 7.37 15.16
C LEU A 130 -4.19 7.25 15.69
N ALA A 131 -5.16 6.90 14.84
CA ALA A 131 -6.55 6.69 15.28
C ALA A 131 -6.65 5.53 16.27
N LEU A 132 -5.97 4.40 16.01
CA LEU A 132 -5.94 3.24 16.91
C LEU A 132 -5.26 3.56 18.26
N LEU A 133 -4.14 4.28 18.26
CA LEU A 133 -3.47 4.71 19.48
C LEU A 133 -4.35 5.65 20.32
N LEU A 134 -5.05 6.59 19.68
CA LEU A 134 -5.99 7.45 20.38
C LEU A 134 -7.16 6.67 20.98
N ALA A 135 -7.67 5.68 20.28
CA ALA A 135 -8.72 4.80 20.80
C ALA A 135 -8.23 4.00 22.02
N LEU A 136 -7.02 3.41 21.95
CA LEU A 136 -6.41 2.72 23.07
C LEU A 136 -6.24 3.63 24.29
N ARG A 137 -5.67 4.82 24.10
CA ARG A 137 -5.49 5.79 25.19
C ARG A 137 -6.81 6.18 25.86
N ARG A 138 -7.88 6.37 25.08
CA ARG A 138 -9.21 6.65 25.64
C ARG A 138 -9.77 5.49 26.48
N VAL A 139 -9.47 4.25 26.09
CA VAL A 139 -9.86 3.08 26.87
C VAL A 139 -9.08 3.05 28.21
N LEU A 140 -7.75 3.22 28.15
CA LEU A 140 -6.90 3.22 29.35
C LEU A 140 -7.31 4.31 30.35
N VAL A 141 -7.58 5.52 29.89
CA VAL A 141 -8.07 6.63 30.74
C VAL A 141 -9.41 6.28 31.38
N ARG A 142 -10.36 5.78 30.59
CA ARG A 142 -11.68 5.37 31.11
C ARG A 142 -11.60 4.25 32.13
N GLU A 143 -10.72 3.28 31.92
CA GLU A 143 -10.49 2.21 32.88
C GLU A 143 -9.84 2.75 34.18
N ALA A 144 -8.87 3.66 34.06
CA ALA A 144 -8.29 4.33 35.21
C ALA A 144 -9.36 5.09 36.05
N GLU A 145 -10.23 5.87 35.38
CA GLU A 145 -11.32 6.62 36.02
C GLU A 145 -12.30 5.73 36.80
N LYS A 146 -12.67 4.56 36.27
CA LYS A 146 -13.56 3.59 36.93
C LYS A 146 -13.01 3.05 38.27
N HIS A 147 -11.71 3.12 38.47
CA HIS A 147 -11.02 2.54 39.62
C HIS A 147 -10.46 3.59 40.59
N LEU A 148 -10.95 4.84 40.49
CA LEU A 148 -10.61 5.92 41.42
C LEU A 148 -11.56 5.98 42.64
N ASP A 149 -12.84 5.61 42.48
CA ASP A 149 -13.83 5.61 43.55
C ASP A 149 -14.76 4.39 43.41
N PRO A 150 -14.64 3.35 44.29
CA PRO A 150 -13.60 3.22 45.32
C PRO A 150 -12.20 2.96 44.73
N LEU A 151 -11.15 3.31 45.45
CA LEU A 151 -9.77 3.05 45.06
C LEU A 151 -9.46 1.54 45.04
N TYR A 152 -9.00 1.06 43.90
CA TYR A 152 -8.56 -0.31 43.73
C TYR A 152 -7.03 -0.40 43.85
N VAL A 153 -6.59 -1.22 44.80
CA VAL A 153 -5.15 -1.48 45.04
C VAL A 153 -4.83 -2.92 44.70
N LEU A 154 -3.87 -3.10 43.82
CA LEU A 154 -3.36 -4.40 43.46
C LEU A 154 -2.16 -4.78 44.34
N PRO A 155 -2.07 -6.03 44.82
CA PRO A 155 -0.89 -6.50 45.53
C PRO A 155 0.28 -6.59 44.54
N GLY A 156 1.40 -5.96 44.89
CA GLY A 156 2.64 -6.09 44.13
C GLY A 156 3.43 -7.35 44.50
N TYR A 157 4.10 -7.94 43.53
CA TYR A 157 5.00 -9.08 43.69
C TYR A 157 6.24 -8.88 42.82
N THR A 158 7.40 -9.26 43.39
CA THR A 158 8.66 -9.42 42.65
C THR A 158 9.30 -10.74 43.04
N HIS A 159 9.76 -11.53 42.10
CA HIS A 159 10.36 -12.85 42.37
C HIS A 159 9.53 -13.73 43.31
N LEU A 160 8.20 -13.74 43.12
CA LEU A 160 7.24 -14.45 44.00
C LEU A 160 7.16 -13.94 45.46
N GLN A 161 7.85 -12.85 45.80
CA GLN A 161 7.82 -12.18 47.09
C GLN A 161 6.84 -10.99 47.04
N ARG A 162 6.15 -10.72 48.15
CA ARG A 162 5.31 -9.52 48.29
C ARG A 162 6.17 -8.25 48.16
N ALA A 163 5.73 -7.37 47.30
CA ALA A 163 6.29 -6.05 47.08
C ALA A 163 5.26 -4.97 47.44
N GLN A 164 5.56 -3.72 47.09
CA GLN A 164 4.68 -2.59 47.31
C GLN A 164 3.36 -2.72 46.54
N PRO A 165 2.21 -2.42 47.15
CA PRO A 165 0.94 -2.37 46.44
C PRO A 165 0.94 -1.24 45.42
N VAL A 166 0.19 -1.42 44.34
CA VAL A 166 0.07 -0.45 43.21
C VAL A 166 -1.39 -0.08 43.05
N LEU A 167 -1.68 1.22 42.85
CA LEU A 167 -3.00 1.65 42.45
C LEU A 167 -3.28 1.18 41.02
N LEU A 168 -4.42 0.53 40.82
CA LEU A 168 -4.82 0.05 39.49
C LEU A 168 -4.93 1.20 38.47
N ALA A 169 -5.49 2.33 38.89
CA ALA A 169 -5.55 3.53 38.04
C ALA A 169 -4.15 4.00 37.60
N HIS A 170 -3.18 4.00 38.51
CA HIS A 170 -1.79 4.37 38.18
C HIS A 170 -1.16 3.39 37.19
N TRP A 171 -1.48 2.10 37.31
CA TRP A 171 -0.99 1.09 36.37
C TRP A 171 -1.50 1.31 34.96
N PHE A 172 -2.80 1.64 34.77
CA PHE A 172 -3.35 1.99 33.47
C PHE A 172 -2.72 3.26 32.86
N LEU A 173 -2.32 4.23 33.67
CA LEU A 173 -1.69 5.47 33.23
C LEU A 173 -0.21 5.33 32.89
N ALA A 174 0.40 4.15 33.08
CA ALA A 174 1.77 3.87 32.70
C ALA A 174 1.92 3.64 31.18
N TYR A 175 0.82 3.41 30.47
CA TYR A 175 0.74 3.18 29.03
C TYR A 175 0.05 4.34 28.33
#